data_b7ef92494a7a110218dc4305fb091879
#
_entry.id   b7ef92494a7a110218dc4305fb091879
#
_cell.length_a   1.000
_cell.length_b   1.000
_cell.length_c   1.000
_cell.angle_alpha   90.00
_cell.angle_beta   90.00
_cell.angle_gamma   90.00
#
_symmetry.space_group_name_H-M   'P 1'
#
loop_
_entity.id
_entity.type
_entity.pdbx_description
1 polymer ?
#
loop_
_entity_poly.entity_id
_entity_poly.type
_entity_poly.pdbx_seq_one_letter_code
_entity_poly.pdbx_strand_id
1 'polypeptide(L)'
;MEKILAVIPSIILLIILFFSFVFNIKYIYGHTEIQVGNYTIEAGWNIEPPLLNNLNSIVISVFENDNPVRNAMKDLTISVNYGGLSKNLNFIPSEEGPGQYLATIIPSQLGSYTINLKGMIGTQNISNDIQIEDIEDSKKLTFPTVTEGTGENMENIAKQITPLMKDLSTRIDQTTQEINATKEVMKELSEENDSIMSELERTSILSYIATGLGASAIILVGVMQRIKKN
;
A
#
# COMPACT_ATOMS: atom_id res chain seq x y z
N MET A 1 -57.75 -9.98 -13.79
CA MET A 1 -56.65 -9.03 -14.14
C MET A 1 -56.49 -7.90 -13.14
N GLU A 2 -57.54 -7.28 -12.61
CA GLU A 2 -57.45 -6.16 -11.67
C GLU A 2 -56.71 -6.49 -10.34
N LYS A 3 -56.87 -7.69 -9.79
CA LYS A 3 -56.17 -8.07 -8.55
C LYS A 3 -54.65 -8.21 -8.70
N ILE A 4 -54.15 -8.53 -9.89
CA ILE A 4 -52.73 -8.63 -10.18
C ILE A 4 -52.12 -7.22 -10.33
N LEU A 5 -52.85 -6.28 -10.92
CA LEU A 5 -52.40 -4.89 -11.07
C LEU A 5 -52.22 -4.16 -9.72
N ALA A 6 -53.02 -4.53 -8.72
CA ALA A 6 -52.92 -3.94 -7.36
C ALA A 6 -51.75 -4.45 -6.54
N VAL A 7 -51.16 -5.63 -6.86
CA VAL A 7 -50.04 -6.24 -6.12
C VAL A 7 -48.68 -5.73 -6.64
N ILE A 8 -48.58 -5.32 -7.89
CA ILE A 8 -47.34 -4.84 -8.51
C ILE A 8 -46.72 -3.65 -7.76
N PRO A 9 -47.45 -2.57 -7.41
CA PRO A 9 -46.87 -1.44 -6.70
C PRO A 9 -46.36 -1.81 -5.29
N SER A 10 -47.00 -2.76 -4.60
CA SER A 10 -46.55 -3.25 -3.31
C SER A 10 -45.22 -4.01 -3.40
N ILE A 11 -45.05 -4.83 -4.46
CA ILE A 11 -43.78 -5.55 -4.69
C ILE A 11 -42.67 -4.57 -5.05
N ILE A 12 -42.94 -3.57 -5.90
CA ILE A 12 -41.96 -2.53 -6.26
C ILE A 12 -41.54 -1.74 -5.02
N LEU A 13 -42.47 -1.35 -4.16
CA LEU A 13 -42.19 -0.65 -2.92
C LEU A 13 -41.29 -1.49 -1.98
N LEU A 14 -41.58 -2.80 -1.88
CA LEU A 14 -40.81 -3.73 -1.05
C LEU A 14 -39.36 -3.92 -1.59
N ILE A 15 -39.20 -3.96 -2.92
CA ILE A 15 -37.89 -4.02 -3.58
C ILE A 15 -37.10 -2.72 -3.32
N ILE A 16 -37.74 -1.55 -3.42
CA ILE A 16 -37.10 -0.25 -3.15
C ILE A 16 -36.66 -0.17 -1.69
N LEU A 17 -37.49 -0.60 -0.74
CA LEU A 17 -37.17 -0.66 0.67
C LEU A 17 -36.01 -1.61 0.95
N PHE A 18 -35.99 -2.78 0.33
CA PHE A 18 -34.91 -3.76 0.46
C PHE A 18 -33.58 -3.20 -0.10
N PHE A 19 -33.60 -2.60 -1.28
CA PHE A 19 -32.42 -1.94 -1.85
C PHE A 19 -31.94 -0.78 -0.98
N SER A 20 -32.84 0.04 -0.46
CA SER A 20 -32.48 1.13 0.46
C SER A 20 -31.80 0.62 1.73
N PHE A 21 -32.22 -0.54 2.23
CA PHE A 21 -31.60 -1.15 3.42
C PHE A 21 -30.21 -1.73 3.12
N VAL A 22 -30.04 -2.40 1.96
CA VAL A 22 -28.78 -3.01 1.56
C VAL A 22 -27.70 -1.96 1.27
N PHE A 23 -28.07 -0.80 0.70
CA PHE A 23 -27.11 0.27 0.42
C PHE A 23 -26.68 1.10 1.64
N ASN A 24 -27.30 0.89 2.81
CA ASN A 24 -26.91 1.55 4.06
C ASN A 24 -26.03 0.71 4.97
N ILE A 25 -25.50 -0.42 4.51
CA ILE A 25 -24.50 -1.19 5.26
C ILE A 25 -23.21 -0.38 5.21
N LYS A 26 -22.98 0.47 6.19
CA LYS A 26 -21.65 1.01 6.46
C LYS A 26 -20.80 -0.17 6.92
N TYR A 27 -19.72 -0.43 6.22
CA TYR A 27 -18.69 -1.34 6.72
C TYR A 27 -18.20 -0.75 8.05
N ILE A 28 -18.41 -1.48 9.13
CA ILE A 28 -17.79 -1.16 10.43
C ILE A 28 -16.34 -1.61 10.28
N TYR A 29 -15.48 -0.68 9.85
CA TYR A 29 -14.05 -0.84 10.03
C TYR A 29 -13.73 -0.50 11.48
N GLY A 30 -12.83 -1.24 12.14
CA GLY A 30 -12.35 -0.93 13.50
C GLY A 30 -11.53 0.37 13.55
N HIS A 31 -11.48 1.14 12.47
CA HIS A 31 -10.78 2.40 12.38
C HIS A 31 -11.65 3.56 12.88
N THR A 32 -11.04 4.42 13.68
CA THR A 32 -11.67 5.65 14.15
C THR A 32 -11.38 6.78 13.17
N GLU A 33 -12.44 7.46 12.74
CA GLU A 33 -12.37 8.60 11.82
C GLU A 33 -12.55 9.92 12.57
N ILE A 34 -11.76 10.92 12.20
CA ILE A 34 -11.95 12.33 12.59
C ILE A 34 -11.93 13.22 11.35
N GLN A 35 -12.65 14.32 11.43
CA GLN A 35 -12.65 15.35 10.39
C GLN A 35 -12.03 16.65 10.90
N VAL A 36 -11.04 17.18 10.17
CA VAL A 36 -10.35 18.43 10.49
C VAL A 36 -10.29 19.31 9.26
N GLY A 37 -11.17 20.30 9.19
CA GLY A 37 -11.35 21.12 7.99
C GLY A 37 -11.82 20.27 6.80
N ASN A 38 -11.05 20.28 5.71
CA ASN A 38 -11.34 19.48 4.52
C ASN A 38 -10.70 18.09 4.55
N TYR A 39 -9.98 17.75 5.64
CA TYR A 39 -9.28 16.49 5.79
C TYR A 39 -10.08 15.50 6.63
N THR A 40 -10.19 14.29 6.15
CA THR A 40 -10.65 13.12 6.88
C THR A 40 -9.43 12.31 7.25
N ILE A 41 -9.25 12.00 8.52
CA ILE A 41 -8.13 11.21 9.04
C ILE A 41 -8.72 10.00 9.75
N GLU A 42 -8.35 8.82 9.28
CA GLU A 42 -8.71 7.53 9.88
C GLU A 42 -7.49 6.94 10.55
N ALA A 43 -7.66 6.37 11.74
CA ALA A 43 -6.60 5.64 12.44
C ALA A 43 -7.13 4.34 13.04
N GLY A 44 -6.32 3.29 12.99
CA GLY A 44 -6.67 1.97 13.51
C GLY A 44 -5.49 1.01 13.51
N TRP A 45 -5.78 -0.26 13.74
CA TRP A 45 -4.80 -1.33 13.64
C TRP A 45 -4.83 -1.98 12.26
N ASN A 46 -3.65 -2.35 11.75
CA ASN A 46 -3.54 -3.04 10.46
C ASN A 46 -4.06 -4.48 10.53
N ILE A 47 -3.86 -5.14 11.67
CA ILE A 47 -4.37 -6.49 11.92
C ILE A 47 -5.38 -6.41 13.05
N GLU A 48 -6.61 -6.81 12.76
CA GLU A 48 -7.75 -6.81 13.70
C GLU A 48 -8.28 -8.24 13.95
N PRO A 49 -8.62 -8.55 15.20
CA PRO A 49 -8.44 -7.74 16.40
C PRO A 49 -6.97 -7.61 16.79
N PRO A 50 -6.55 -6.45 17.34
CA PRO A 50 -5.18 -6.28 17.79
C PRO A 50 -4.90 -7.07 19.06
N LEU A 51 -3.83 -7.86 19.06
CA LEU A 51 -3.52 -8.78 20.15
C LEU A 51 -2.29 -8.36 20.94
N LEU A 52 -2.35 -8.59 22.26
CA LEU A 52 -1.27 -8.34 23.19
C LEU A 52 0.01 -9.10 22.77
N ASN A 53 1.15 -8.39 22.81
CA ASN A 53 2.49 -8.90 22.47
C ASN A 53 2.66 -9.44 21.05
N ASN A 54 1.71 -9.17 20.15
CA ASN A 54 1.83 -9.52 18.75
C ASN A 54 2.33 -8.32 17.94
N LEU A 55 3.18 -8.60 16.96
CA LEU A 55 3.61 -7.59 16.00
C LEU A 55 2.40 -7.10 15.20
N ASN A 56 2.20 -5.79 15.18
CA ASN A 56 1.14 -5.14 14.42
C ASN A 56 1.65 -3.79 13.88
N SER A 57 0.82 -3.10 13.13
CA SER A 57 1.08 -1.73 12.71
C SER A 57 -0.13 -0.85 13.01
N ILE A 58 0.13 0.39 13.36
CA ILE A 58 -0.90 1.42 13.36
C ILE A 58 -1.00 1.94 11.92
N VAL A 59 -2.21 2.00 11.41
CA VAL A 59 -2.56 2.55 10.09
C VAL A 59 -3.13 3.93 10.28
N ILE A 60 -2.69 4.88 9.46
CA ILE A 60 -3.33 6.19 9.33
C ILE A 60 -3.61 6.43 7.85
N SER A 61 -4.87 6.71 7.54
CA SER A 61 -5.31 7.11 6.20
C SER A 61 -5.72 8.58 6.21
N VAL A 62 -5.27 9.33 5.23
CA VAL A 62 -5.55 10.77 5.11
C VAL A 62 -6.18 11.08 3.76
N PHE A 63 -7.34 11.70 3.79
CA PHE A 63 -8.09 12.14 2.61
C PHE A 63 -8.37 13.64 2.67
N GLU A 64 -8.38 14.28 1.53
CA GLU A 64 -8.87 15.65 1.35
C GLU A 64 -10.03 15.65 0.36
N ASN A 65 -11.25 15.93 0.83
CA ASN A 65 -12.47 15.83 0.01
C ASN A 65 -12.55 14.47 -0.73
N ASP A 66 -12.39 13.36 -0.01
CA ASP A 66 -12.37 11.97 -0.47
C ASP A 66 -11.20 11.59 -1.39
N ASN A 67 -10.25 12.48 -1.62
CA ASN A 67 -9.03 12.17 -2.37
C ASN A 67 -7.86 11.84 -1.43
N PRO A 68 -7.12 10.75 -1.66
CA PRO A 68 -6.01 10.37 -0.80
C PRO A 68 -4.86 11.38 -0.85
N VAL A 69 -4.37 11.78 0.33
CA VAL A 69 -3.30 12.79 0.46
C VAL A 69 -1.95 12.10 0.53
N ARG A 70 -1.11 12.33 -0.46
CA ARG A 70 0.28 11.86 -0.48
C ARG A 70 1.17 12.79 0.36
N ASN A 71 2.14 12.21 1.06
CA ASN A 71 3.10 12.94 1.91
C ASN A 71 2.44 13.70 3.09
N ALA A 72 1.26 13.25 3.58
CA ALA A 72 0.58 13.85 4.72
C ALA A 72 1.43 13.83 6.01
N MET A 73 2.35 12.84 6.15
CA MET A 73 3.19 12.67 7.34
C MET A 73 4.37 13.64 7.42
N LYS A 74 4.66 14.41 6.36
CA LYS A 74 5.90 15.20 6.25
C LYS A 74 6.07 16.22 7.38
N ASP A 75 5.00 16.91 7.73
CA ASP A 75 5.02 18.01 8.71
C ASP A 75 4.14 17.67 9.94
N LEU A 76 3.89 16.34 10.16
CA LEU A 76 3.21 15.80 11.33
C LEU A 76 4.18 15.09 12.27
N THR A 77 4.00 15.35 13.56
CA THR A 77 4.56 14.52 14.64
C THR A 77 3.44 13.65 15.18
N ILE A 78 3.67 12.34 15.18
CA ILE A 78 2.67 11.36 15.59
C ILE A 78 3.23 10.52 16.72
N SER A 79 2.49 10.47 17.82
CA SER A 79 2.82 9.63 18.95
C SER A 79 1.66 8.72 19.36
N VAL A 80 2.00 7.55 19.85
CA VAL A 80 1.06 6.65 20.52
C VAL A 80 1.16 6.86 22.03
N ASN A 81 0.01 6.96 22.68
CA ASN A 81 -0.10 7.18 24.11
C ASN A 81 -0.85 6.01 24.77
N TYR A 82 -0.35 5.58 25.94
CA TYR A 82 -0.98 4.58 26.78
C TYR A 82 -0.63 4.84 28.26
N GLY A 83 -1.65 4.95 29.12
CA GLY A 83 -1.44 5.08 30.57
C GLY A 83 -0.50 6.21 31.02
N GLY A 84 -0.52 7.34 30.29
CA GLY A 84 0.38 8.48 30.53
C GLY A 84 1.77 8.35 29.92
N LEU A 85 2.10 7.23 29.30
CA LEU A 85 3.33 7.05 28.50
C LEU A 85 3.07 7.48 27.06
N SER A 86 4.11 8.03 26.42
CA SER A 86 4.06 8.47 25.02
C SER A 86 5.28 7.97 24.24
N LYS A 87 5.07 7.53 23.01
CA LYS A 87 6.13 7.10 22.10
C LYS A 87 5.87 7.68 20.71
N ASN A 88 6.85 8.42 20.18
CA ASN A 88 6.81 8.87 18.80
C ASN A 88 6.96 7.68 17.85
N LEU A 89 6.14 7.66 16.80
CA LEU A 89 6.16 6.64 15.76
C LEU A 89 6.60 7.26 14.44
N ASN A 90 7.35 6.48 13.68
CA ASN A 90 7.74 6.82 12.32
C ASN A 90 6.80 6.12 11.33
N PHE A 91 5.99 6.88 10.65
CA PHE A 91 5.05 6.39 9.64
C PHE A 91 5.70 6.40 8.26
N ILE A 92 5.60 5.29 7.56
CA ILE A 92 6.03 5.14 6.18
C ILE A 92 4.80 4.94 5.27
N PRO A 93 4.85 5.38 4.00
CA PRO A 93 3.76 5.10 3.05
C PRO A 93 3.48 3.61 2.93
N SER A 94 2.20 3.25 2.90
CA SER A 94 1.76 1.88 2.65
C SER A 94 1.83 1.54 1.16
N GLU A 95 2.12 0.28 0.86
CA GLU A 95 2.04 -0.25 -0.51
C GLU A 95 0.59 -0.59 -0.91
N GLU A 96 -0.33 -0.68 0.05
CA GLU A 96 -1.73 -1.04 -0.19
C GLU A 96 -2.54 0.06 -0.87
N GLY A 97 -2.14 1.33 -0.67
CA GLY A 97 -2.83 2.43 -1.31
C GLY A 97 -2.24 3.82 -1.04
N PRO A 98 -2.52 4.78 -1.91
CA PRO A 98 -2.10 6.16 -1.69
C PRO A 98 -2.85 6.78 -0.51
N GLY A 99 -2.17 7.67 0.24
CA GLY A 99 -2.74 8.35 1.41
C GLY A 99 -2.79 7.51 2.67
N GLN A 100 -2.33 6.25 2.62
CA GLN A 100 -2.24 5.35 3.75
C GLN A 100 -0.79 5.24 4.23
N TYR A 101 -0.61 5.20 5.56
CA TYR A 101 0.69 5.18 6.23
C TYR A 101 0.68 4.18 7.37
N LEU A 102 1.81 3.50 7.58
CA LEU A 102 1.98 2.43 8.56
C LEU A 102 3.12 2.73 9.51
N ALA A 103 2.91 2.45 10.80
CA ALA A 103 3.97 2.44 11.79
C ALA A 103 3.94 1.14 12.59
N THR A 104 4.99 0.35 12.52
CA THR A 104 5.08 -0.96 13.18
C THR A 104 5.31 -0.81 14.68
N ILE A 105 4.56 -1.59 15.46
CA ILE A 105 4.60 -1.59 16.93
C ILE A 105 4.21 -2.96 17.48
N ILE A 106 4.71 -3.29 18.67
CA ILE A 106 4.23 -4.44 19.48
C ILE A 106 3.52 -3.85 20.71
N PRO A 107 2.19 -3.93 20.79
CA PRO A 107 1.45 -3.50 21.95
C PRO A 107 1.72 -4.45 23.13
N SER A 108 2.18 -3.90 24.25
CA SER A 108 2.60 -4.68 25.42
C SER A 108 1.63 -4.58 26.61
N GLN A 109 0.51 -3.90 26.43
CA GLN A 109 -0.52 -3.72 27.46
C GLN A 109 -1.92 -3.86 26.82
N LEU A 110 -2.87 -4.41 27.60
CA LEU A 110 -4.28 -4.52 27.22
C LEU A 110 -4.99 -3.18 27.28
N GLY A 111 -6.02 -2.99 26.49
CA GLY A 111 -6.90 -1.83 26.52
C GLY A 111 -6.56 -0.76 25.47
N SER A 112 -7.05 0.44 25.71
CA SER A 112 -7.09 1.51 24.71
C SER A 112 -5.76 2.22 24.53
N TYR A 113 -5.40 2.39 23.27
CA TYR A 113 -4.28 3.24 22.83
C TYR A 113 -4.85 4.50 22.16
N THR A 114 -4.15 5.62 22.31
CA THR A 114 -4.55 6.89 21.70
C THR A 114 -3.43 7.38 20.80
N ILE A 115 -3.77 7.76 19.58
CA ILE A 115 -2.85 8.37 18.62
C ILE A 115 -2.97 9.89 18.75
N ASN A 116 -1.88 10.54 19.10
CA ASN A 116 -1.81 12.00 19.13
C ASN A 116 -1.15 12.51 17.85
N LEU A 117 -1.85 13.37 17.14
CA LEU A 117 -1.43 13.99 15.88
C LEU A 117 -1.17 15.47 16.13
N LYS A 118 0.03 15.96 15.82
CA LYS A 118 0.41 17.38 15.96
C LYS A 118 1.21 17.85 14.76
N GLY A 119 0.84 18.96 14.17
CA GLY A 119 1.56 19.60 13.07
C GLY A 119 0.65 20.16 12.00
N MET A 120 1.06 20.01 10.73
CA MET A 120 0.35 20.57 9.59
C MET A 120 0.11 19.49 8.52
N ILE A 121 -1.08 19.54 7.90
CA ILE A 121 -1.33 18.88 6.61
C ILE A 121 -1.69 19.98 5.62
N GLY A 122 -0.85 20.20 4.61
CA GLY A 122 -0.99 21.36 3.74
C GLY A 122 -0.95 22.67 4.55
N THR A 123 -2.04 23.42 4.57
CA THR A 123 -2.21 24.67 5.35
C THR A 123 -3.02 24.48 6.62
N GLN A 124 -3.55 23.26 6.85
CA GLN A 124 -4.41 22.95 7.99
C GLN A 124 -3.58 22.58 9.21
N ASN A 125 -3.82 23.24 10.34
CA ASN A 125 -3.23 22.85 11.62
C ASN A 125 -3.99 21.63 12.19
N ILE A 126 -3.25 20.60 12.56
CA ILE A 126 -3.75 19.36 13.16
C ILE A 126 -3.26 19.31 14.61
N SER A 127 -4.19 19.11 15.54
CA SER A 127 -3.89 18.90 16.96
C SER A 127 -5.02 18.07 17.57
N ASN A 128 -4.99 16.77 17.31
CA ASN A 128 -6.09 15.86 17.62
C ASN A 128 -5.58 14.58 18.25
N ASP A 129 -6.42 14.00 19.09
CA ASP A 129 -6.26 12.67 19.68
C ASP A 129 -7.29 11.73 19.04
N ILE A 130 -6.83 10.56 18.59
CA ILE A 130 -7.69 9.51 18.04
C ILE A 130 -7.52 8.27 18.91
N GLN A 131 -8.59 7.83 19.55
CA GLN A 131 -8.60 6.54 20.23
C GLN A 131 -8.83 5.44 19.21
N ILE A 132 -7.93 4.44 19.21
CA ILE A 132 -8.03 3.26 18.37
C ILE A 132 -8.54 2.07 19.17
N GLU A 133 -8.91 0.98 18.47
CA GLU A 133 -9.47 -0.23 19.07
C GLU A 133 -8.59 -0.81 20.19
N ASP A 134 -9.23 -1.37 21.20
CA ASP A 134 -8.59 -1.94 22.38
C ASP A 134 -7.75 -3.17 22.02
N ILE A 135 -6.57 -3.27 22.63
CA ILE A 135 -5.76 -4.48 22.58
C ILE A 135 -6.42 -5.60 23.37
N GLU A 136 -6.62 -6.73 22.72
CA GLU A 136 -7.22 -7.92 23.30
C GLU A 136 -6.19 -8.95 23.78
N ASP A 137 -6.60 -9.78 24.74
CA ASP A 137 -5.80 -10.94 25.16
C ASP A 137 -5.90 -12.06 24.11
N SER A 138 -4.76 -12.49 23.57
CA SER A 138 -4.69 -13.60 22.64
C SER A 138 -5.30 -14.91 23.17
N LYS A 139 -5.39 -15.06 24.51
CA LYS A 139 -6.03 -16.21 25.14
C LYS A 139 -7.50 -16.37 24.75
N LYS A 140 -8.19 -15.26 24.41
CA LYS A 140 -9.59 -15.30 23.95
C LYS A 140 -9.77 -15.99 22.61
N LEU A 141 -8.73 -15.99 21.75
CA LEU A 141 -8.74 -16.58 20.41
C LEU A 141 -8.02 -17.92 20.33
N THR A 142 -7.35 -18.34 21.42
CA THR A 142 -6.58 -19.56 21.43
C THR A 142 -7.47 -20.79 21.63
N PHE A 143 -7.38 -21.77 20.73
CA PHE A 143 -8.07 -23.04 20.84
C PHE A 143 -7.10 -24.18 20.49
N PRO A 144 -7.01 -25.28 21.31
CA PRO A 144 -7.57 -25.39 22.65
C PRO A 144 -6.95 -24.37 23.60
N THR A 145 -7.73 -23.90 24.62
CA THR A 145 -7.25 -22.95 25.62
C THR A 145 -6.06 -23.53 26.38
N VAL A 146 -4.93 -22.84 26.32
CA VAL A 146 -3.75 -23.22 27.11
C VAL A 146 -4.01 -22.84 28.56
N THR A 147 -4.35 -23.81 29.40
CA THR A 147 -4.44 -23.61 30.86
C THR A 147 -3.03 -23.32 31.38
N GLU A 148 -2.85 -22.22 32.11
CA GLU A 148 -1.59 -21.88 32.77
C GLU A 148 -1.25 -23.00 33.76
N GLY A 149 -0.33 -23.85 33.41
CA GLY A 149 0.14 -24.93 34.27
C GLY A 149 0.64 -26.12 33.47
N THR A 150 1.83 -26.00 32.98
CA THR A 150 2.90 -27.02 33.00
C THR A 150 3.98 -26.65 31.99
N GLY A 151 5.23 -26.66 32.38
CA GLY A 151 6.41 -26.46 31.53
C GLY A 151 6.51 -27.44 30.34
N GLU A 152 5.70 -28.52 30.35
CA GLU A 152 5.58 -29.47 29.22
C GLU A 152 4.94 -28.86 27.97
N ASN A 153 4.01 -27.89 28.11
CA ASN A 153 3.40 -27.25 26.94
C ASN A 153 4.36 -26.31 26.20
N MET A 154 5.23 -25.59 26.93
CA MET A 154 6.23 -24.71 26.31
C MET A 154 7.27 -25.52 25.53
N GLU A 155 7.69 -26.67 26.03
CA GLU A 155 8.63 -27.55 25.34
C GLU A 155 8.01 -28.14 24.06
N ASN A 156 6.74 -28.53 24.10
CA ASN A 156 6.01 -29.04 22.94
C ASN A 156 5.76 -27.95 21.88
N ILE A 157 5.45 -26.72 22.29
CA ILE A 157 5.35 -25.57 21.39
C ILE A 157 6.72 -25.26 20.78
N ALA A 158 7.78 -25.23 21.57
CA ALA A 158 9.13 -25.02 21.06
C ALA A 158 9.55 -26.10 20.03
N LYS A 159 9.19 -27.36 20.27
CA LYS A 159 9.45 -28.48 19.34
C LYS A 159 8.66 -28.34 18.02
N GLN A 160 7.51 -27.70 18.02
CA GLN A 160 6.70 -27.45 16.82
C GLN A 160 7.14 -26.18 16.08
N ILE A 161 7.53 -25.13 16.80
CA ILE A 161 7.94 -23.85 16.21
C ILE A 161 9.34 -23.96 15.60
N THR A 162 10.28 -24.68 16.23
CA THR A 162 11.66 -24.81 15.76
C THR A 162 11.76 -25.29 14.31
N PRO A 163 11.05 -26.37 13.86
CA PRO A 163 11.09 -26.79 12.46
C PRO A 163 10.44 -25.79 11.50
N LEU A 164 9.37 -25.10 11.94
CA LEU A 164 8.72 -24.05 11.14
C LEU A 164 9.63 -22.83 10.94
N MET A 165 10.33 -22.40 11.99
CA MET A 165 11.32 -21.32 11.90
C MET A 165 12.48 -21.70 10.99
N LYS A 166 12.92 -22.95 11.03
CA LYS A 166 13.98 -23.46 10.14
C LYS A 166 13.52 -23.51 8.68
N ASP A 167 12.29 -23.97 8.43
CA ASP A 167 11.71 -23.98 7.09
C ASP A 167 11.56 -22.54 6.53
N LEU A 168 11.05 -21.63 7.35
CA LEU A 168 10.92 -20.22 6.98
C LEU A 168 12.28 -19.60 6.67
N SER A 169 13.30 -19.85 7.51
CA SER A 169 14.68 -19.37 7.25
C SER A 169 15.20 -19.89 5.91
N THR A 170 15.02 -21.20 5.64
CA THR A 170 15.45 -21.80 4.37
C THR A 170 14.73 -21.18 3.16
N ARG A 171 13.44 -20.89 3.29
CA ARG A 171 12.67 -20.24 2.22
C ARG A 171 13.09 -18.79 2.00
N ILE A 172 13.41 -18.06 3.07
CA ILE A 172 13.96 -16.70 2.98
C ILE A 172 15.30 -16.74 2.25
N ASP A 173 16.19 -17.68 2.58
CA ASP A 173 17.49 -17.80 1.92
C ASP A 173 17.31 -18.13 0.43
N GLN A 174 16.38 -19.04 0.08
CA GLN A 174 16.05 -19.35 -1.31
C GLN A 174 15.52 -18.15 -2.07
N THR A 175 14.54 -17.45 -1.50
CA THR A 175 13.98 -16.24 -2.12
C THR A 175 15.04 -15.14 -2.30
N THR A 176 15.95 -15.00 -1.33
CA THR A 176 17.07 -14.06 -1.42
C THR A 176 18.01 -14.42 -2.58
N GLN A 177 18.29 -15.71 -2.78
CA GLN A 177 19.09 -16.18 -3.93
C GLN A 177 18.39 -15.92 -5.26
N GLU A 178 17.09 -16.17 -5.35
CA GLU A 178 16.28 -15.89 -6.54
C GLU A 178 16.24 -14.40 -6.88
N ILE A 179 16.10 -13.52 -5.85
CA ILE A 179 16.16 -12.07 -6.02
C ILE A 179 17.54 -11.63 -6.55
N ASN A 180 18.62 -12.20 -6.02
CA ASN A 180 19.96 -11.84 -6.47
C ASN A 180 20.21 -12.32 -7.92
N ALA A 181 19.75 -13.53 -8.28
CA ALA A 181 19.82 -14.02 -9.66
C ALA A 181 19.01 -13.16 -10.62
N THR A 182 17.80 -12.77 -10.23
CA THR A 182 16.95 -11.86 -11.02
C THR A 182 17.61 -10.49 -11.21
N LYS A 183 18.28 -9.98 -10.18
CA LYS A 183 19.02 -8.71 -10.26
C LYS A 183 20.19 -8.77 -11.22
N GLU A 184 20.90 -9.90 -11.29
CA GLU A 184 21.97 -10.09 -12.28
C GLU A 184 21.42 -10.13 -13.70
N VAL A 185 20.34 -10.87 -13.94
CA VAL A 185 19.67 -10.92 -15.26
C VAL A 185 19.15 -9.52 -15.66
N MET A 186 18.59 -8.76 -14.74
CA MET A 186 18.17 -7.38 -15.02
C MET A 186 19.34 -6.47 -15.38
N LYS A 187 20.52 -6.68 -14.76
CA LYS A 187 21.72 -5.92 -15.08
C LYS A 187 22.22 -6.27 -16.49
N GLU A 188 22.30 -7.55 -16.84
CA GLU A 188 22.68 -8.00 -18.18
C GLU A 188 21.73 -7.44 -19.26
N LEU A 189 20.41 -7.51 -19.01
CA LEU A 189 19.40 -6.93 -19.91
C LEU A 189 19.55 -5.42 -20.08
N SER A 190 19.92 -4.71 -19.00
CA SER A 190 20.18 -3.26 -19.08
C SER A 190 21.40 -2.95 -19.92
N GLU A 191 22.50 -3.70 -19.74
CA GLU A 191 23.74 -3.55 -20.54
C GLU A 191 23.51 -3.90 -22.03
N GLU A 192 22.72 -4.94 -22.31
CA GLU A 192 22.33 -5.30 -23.67
C GLU A 192 21.45 -4.22 -24.32
N ASN A 193 20.51 -3.66 -23.58
CA ASN A 193 19.65 -2.58 -24.06
C ASN A 193 20.43 -1.31 -24.37
N ASP A 194 21.39 -0.94 -23.54
CA ASP A 194 22.29 0.19 -23.79
C ASP A 194 23.17 -0.05 -25.05
N SER A 195 23.62 -1.29 -25.27
CA SER A 195 24.34 -1.67 -26.47
C SER A 195 23.48 -1.54 -27.73
N ILE A 196 22.23 -2.05 -27.68
CA ILE A 196 21.29 -1.95 -28.81
C ILE A 196 20.96 -0.49 -29.11
N MET A 197 20.74 0.34 -28.09
CA MET A 197 20.48 1.77 -28.28
C MET A 197 21.66 2.48 -28.93
N SER A 198 22.90 2.16 -28.55
CA SER A 198 24.10 2.73 -29.16
C SER A 198 24.25 2.32 -30.63
N GLU A 199 23.86 1.09 -30.98
CA GLU A 199 23.93 0.57 -32.35
C GLU A 199 22.83 1.18 -33.24
N LEU A 200 21.62 1.39 -32.67
CA LEU A 200 20.53 2.11 -33.34
C LEU A 200 20.90 3.58 -33.63
N GLU A 201 21.53 4.28 -32.67
CA GLU A 201 22.03 5.65 -32.92
C GLU A 201 23.05 5.69 -34.03
N ARG A 202 24.04 4.78 -34.03
CA ARG A 202 25.03 4.67 -35.11
C ARG A 202 24.40 4.42 -36.48
N THR A 203 23.44 3.49 -36.52
CA THR A 203 22.74 3.13 -37.75
C THR A 203 21.90 4.30 -38.28
N SER A 204 21.24 5.04 -37.39
CA SER A 204 20.44 6.22 -37.76
C SER A 204 21.36 7.33 -38.33
N ILE A 205 22.50 7.61 -37.70
CA ILE A 205 23.47 8.60 -38.16
C ILE A 205 24.02 8.20 -39.57
N LEU A 206 24.36 6.93 -39.75
CA LEU A 206 24.83 6.43 -41.07
C LEU A 206 23.75 6.56 -42.15
N SER A 207 22.49 6.31 -41.81
CA SER A 207 21.36 6.48 -42.70
C SER A 207 21.14 7.94 -43.10
N TYR A 208 21.28 8.88 -42.17
CA TYR A 208 21.22 10.33 -42.49
C TYR A 208 22.39 10.77 -43.40
N ILE A 209 23.60 10.29 -43.16
CA ILE A 209 24.76 10.59 -43.99
C ILE A 209 24.57 10.02 -45.42
N ALA A 210 24.15 8.76 -45.54
CA ALA A 210 23.85 8.12 -46.81
C ALA A 210 22.79 8.85 -47.63
N THR A 211 21.71 9.28 -46.94
CA THR A 211 20.61 10.04 -47.57
C THR A 211 21.09 11.41 -48.03
N GLY A 212 21.89 12.10 -47.22
CA GLY A 212 22.52 13.39 -47.59
C GLY A 212 23.45 13.28 -48.78
N LEU A 213 24.30 12.26 -48.82
CA LEU A 213 25.21 12.01 -49.97
C LEU A 213 24.45 11.64 -51.25
N GLY A 214 23.39 10.82 -51.11
CA GLY A 214 22.51 10.46 -52.23
C GLY A 214 21.82 11.68 -52.84
N ALA A 215 21.27 12.54 -52.01
CA ALA A 215 20.62 13.78 -52.44
C ALA A 215 21.64 14.73 -53.12
N SER A 216 22.83 14.85 -52.57
CA SER A 216 23.91 15.67 -53.15
C SER A 216 24.36 15.16 -54.53
N ALA A 217 24.50 13.85 -54.73
CA ALA A 217 24.83 13.22 -55.98
C ALA A 217 23.76 13.47 -57.06
N ILE A 218 22.48 13.38 -56.68
CA ILE A 218 21.37 13.66 -57.64
C ILE A 218 21.39 15.13 -58.09
N ILE A 219 21.65 16.07 -57.17
CA ILE A 219 21.75 17.49 -57.50
C ILE A 219 22.93 17.73 -58.45
N LEU A 220 24.09 17.12 -58.18
CA LEU A 220 25.30 17.24 -59.01
C LEU A 220 25.08 16.72 -60.46
N VAL A 221 24.44 15.55 -60.57
CA VAL A 221 24.08 14.98 -61.89
C VAL A 221 23.13 15.92 -62.64
N GLY A 222 22.11 16.46 -61.97
CA GLY A 222 21.18 17.41 -62.53
C GLY A 222 21.85 18.69 -63.03
N VAL A 223 22.77 19.23 -62.24
CA VAL A 223 23.59 20.41 -62.63
C VAL A 223 24.48 20.10 -63.84
N MET A 224 25.19 18.96 -63.83
CA MET A 224 26.03 18.56 -64.95
C MET A 224 25.28 18.33 -66.27
N GLN A 225 24.06 17.75 -66.17
CA GLN A 225 23.18 17.58 -67.34
C GLN A 225 22.73 18.94 -67.92
N ARG A 226 22.52 19.93 -67.06
CA ARG A 226 22.10 21.26 -67.45
C ARG A 226 23.24 22.05 -68.15
N ILE A 227 24.48 21.90 -67.65
CA ILE A 227 25.68 22.51 -68.25
C ILE A 227 25.98 21.89 -69.62
N LYS A 228 25.69 20.60 -69.80
CA LYS A 228 25.99 19.90 -71.09
C LYS A 228 24.92 20.19 -72.17
N LYS A 229 23.80 20.82 -71.81
CA LYS A 229 22.70 21.17 -72.73
C LYS A 229 22.73 22.62 -73.21
N ASN A 230 23.56 23.46 -72.60
CA ASN A 230 23.95 24.81 -73.06
C ASN A 230 25.29 24.78 -73.77
#